data_f3a11d02a9644d2326caa4f17ad864f6
#
_entry.id   f3a11d02a9644d2326caa4f17ad864f6
#
_cell.length_a   1.000
_cell.length_b   1.000
_cell.length_c   1.000
_cell.angle_alpha   90.00
_cell.angle_beta   90.00
_cell.angle_gamma   90.00
#
_symmetry.space_group_name_H-M   'P 1'
#
loop_
_entity.id
_entity.type
_entity.pdbx_description
1 polymer ?
#
loop_
_entity_poly.entity_id
_entity_poly.type
_entity_poly.pdbx_seq_one_letter_code
_entity_poly.pdbx_strand_id
1 'polypeptide(L)'
;MKQLAKYLLPLCCGIALASCYGLDKEEYRELAPITVSGLDRTIYAKATETLHLDKLRVESESGQDLVYEWSYGKPAGDFPGMVDTTFISSSPTLDYAFDKAGSYVLRLRIDNGESIGFHYYDLRVQAGFDEGFLILCNDDEGAGSLAFVKKRSPQEEAEGAQEIWDNLLTINPEYDFRSLRDVYVFSSPGYASGILISSGDDEGSIYRLDPVTLSVTYRMKGMDEYGVRTGEILGERTSGTAHWAYLIGDDERAYRYEFSTDMLIVRETPFPARYGRQGLFASKTAGVRDILMFSEAGITGFPNSKIAGYAAPDGYEFINMAAGRIGAGQYDASKYYCIARTIEGAPKTVKIISTSSSLSSPTEIKTYDEVQPMLMNANTRIVTTKLNGNAYYDYDNKIYHWAMTGVDPVVPAEGAKPDITLPDGEQIMDICTNAVPSTSSAGVDDDQLLIATYNPTATGRKPGSLYVYSLKTMEKVKEYVGICEKPVAVAYKFPASN
;
A
#
# COMPACT_ATOMS: atom_id res chain seq x y z
N MET A 1 -60.47 72.45 -10.91
CA MET A 1 -59.51 71.32 -11.14
C MET A 1 -59.40 70.27 -10.01
N LYS A 2 -59.76 70.54 -8.76
CA LYS A 2 -59.67 69.57 -7.62
C LYS A 2 -60.82 68.56 -7.54
N GLN A 3 -61.93 68.76 -8.23
CA GLN A 3 -63.04 67.78 -8.22
C GLN A 3 -62.93 66.68 -9.29
N LEU A 4 -62.28 66.95 -10.42
CA LEU A 4 -62.08 65.92 -11.46
C LEU A 4 -61.08 64.84 -11.07
N ALA A 5 -60.11 65.18 -10.23
CA ALA A 5 -59.07 64.21 -9.76
C ALA A 5 -59.63 63.14 -8.80
N LYS A 6 -60.76 63.40 -8.12
CA LYS A 6 -61.38 62.44 -7.16
C LYS A 6 -62.12 61.29 -7.84
N TYR A 7 -62.50 61.44 -9.10
CA TYR A 7 -63.23 60.44 -9.87
C TYR A 7 -62.31 59.68 -10.87
N LEU A 8 -61.20 60.30 -11.25
CA LEU A 8 -60.20 59.61 -12.12
C LEU A 8 -59.36 58.56 -11.42
N LEU A 9 -59.06 58.74 -10.13
CA LEU A 9 -58.25 57.81 -9.38
C LEU A 9 -58.94 56.46 -9.17
N PRO A 10 -60.25 56.39 -8.78
CA PRO A 10 -60.88 55.06 -8.67
C PRO A 10 -61.17 54.41 -10.03
N LEU A 11 -61.30 55.14 -11.12
CA LEU A 11 -61.51 54.63 -12.45
C LEU A 11 -60.25 54.03 -13.01
N CYS A 12 -59.08 54.63 -12.77
CA CYS A 12 -57.76 54.02 -13.13
C CYS A 12 -57.44 52.78 -12.32
N CYS A 13 -57.78 52.75 -11.01
CA CYS A 13 -57.62 51.54 -10.18
C CYS A 13 -58.59 50.44 -10.61
N GLY A 14 -59.81 50.75 -11.05
CA GLY A 14 -60.73 49.74 -11.55
C GLY A 14 -60.28 49.06 -12.87
N ILE A 15 -59.70 49.86 -13.75
CA ILE A 15 -59.18 49.39 -15.05
C ILE A 15 -57.88 48.55 -14.81
N ALA A 16 -57.02 48.92 -13.85
CA ALA A 16 -55.83 48.18 -13.52
C ALA A 16 -56.14 46.79 -12.85
N LEU A 17 -57.23 46.70 -12.10
CA LEU A 17 -57.68 45.41 -11.52
C LEU A 17 -58.41 44.52 -12.53
N ALA A 18 -59.06 45.13 -13.57
CA ALA A 18 -59.70 44.38 -14.64
C ALA A 18 -58.69 43.82 -15.66
N SER A 19 -57.48 44.40 -15.78
CA SER A 19 -56.43 43.91 -16.66
C SER A 19 -55.71 42.65 -16.14
N CYS A 20 -55.89 42.36 -14.85
CA CYS A 20 -55.32 41.08 -14.27
C CYS A 20 -56.33 39.92 -14.35
N TYR A 21 -57.53 40.09 -14.86
CA TYR A 21 -58.57 39.06 -14.96
C TYR A 21 -58.70 38.44 -16.36
N GLY A 22 -57.80 38.77 -17.26
CA GLY A 22 -57.78 38.25 -18.61
C GLY A 22 -56.58 37.41 -18.94
N LEU A 23 -55.95 36.78 -17.93
CA LEU A 23 -55.05 35.68 -18.19
C LEU A 23 -55.94 34.48 -18.55
N ASP A 24 -55.82 34.05 -19.79
CA ASP A 24 -56.36 32.80 -20.28
C ASP A 24 -56.15 31.75 -19.20
N LYS A 25 -57.14 30.96 -18.93
CA LYS A 25 -56.95 29.73 -18.17
C LYS A 25 -55.94 28.92 -18.97
N GLU A 26 -54.63 29.06 -18.61
CA GLU A 26 -53.69 28.07 -19.02
C GLU A 26 -54.28 26.76 -18.52
N GLU A 27 -54.74 25.92 -19.41
CA GLU A 27 -55.11 24.54 -19.08
C GLU A 27 -53.86 23.93 -18.45
N TYR A 28 -53.94 23.75 -17.15
CA TYR A 28 -52.90 23.05 -16.40
C TYR A 28 -52.86 21.65 -16.95
N ARG A 29 -51.94 21.40 -17.90
CA ARG A 29 -51.69 20.07 -18.42
C ARG A 29 -50.79 19.35 -17.44
N GLU A 30 -51.26 18.26 -16.87
CA GLU A 30 -50.38 17.36 -16.11
C GLU A 30 -49.29 16.89 -17.07
N LEU A 31 -48.04 17.16 -16.68
CA LEU A 31 -46.88 16.65 -17.41
C LEU A 31 -46.83 15.15 -17.25
N ALA A 32 -46.49 14.41 -18.30
CA ALA A 32 -46.36 12.98 -18.26
C ALA A 32 -45.29 12.54 -17.24
N PRO A 33 -45.65 11.76 -16.22
CA PRO A 33 -44.68 11.32 -15.20
C PRO A 33 -43.65 10.37 -15.78
N ILE A 34 -42.46 10.37 -15.18
CA ILE A 34 -41.41 9.40 -15.48
C ILE A 34 -41.27 8.51 -14.24
N THR A 35 -41.54 7.21 -14.43
CA THR A 35 -41.38 6.19 -13.37
C THR A 35 -40.18 5.30 -13.71
N VAL A 36 -39.30 5.12 -12.72
CA VAL A 36 -38.07 4.31 -12.85
C VAL A 36 -38.07 3.17 -11.83
N SER A 37 -37.77 1.98 -12.29
CA SER A 37 -37.68 0.77 -11.48
C SER A 37 -36.60 -0.18 -11.98
N GLY A 38 -36.37 -1.30 -11.27
CA GLY A 38 -35.44 -2.36 -11.68
C GLY A 38 -34.02 -2.23 -11.17
N LEU A 39 -33.66 -1.12 -10.51
CA LEU A 39 -32.37 -0.96 -9.85
C LEU A 39 -32.54 -0.79 -8.34
N ASP A 40 -31.62 -1.36 -7.57
CA ASP A 40 -31.55 -1.16 -6.13
C ASP A 40 -31.06 0.25 -5.79
N ARG A 41 -31.48 0.76 -4.63
CA ARG A 41 -31.05 2.08 -4.17
C ARG A 41 -29.53 2.16 -3.97
N THR A 42 -28.89 1.06 -3.56
CA THR A 42 -27.43 0.95 -3.42
C THR A 42 -26.90 0.04 -4.53
N ILE A 43 -25.96 0.56 -5.30
CA ILE A 43 -25.30 -0.14 -6.40
C ILE A 43 -23.87 -0.41 -5.99
N TYR A 44 -23.41 -1.65 -6.14
CA TYR A 44 -22.04 -2.07 -5.89
C TYR A 44 -21.33 -2.26 -7.22
N ALA A 45 -20.13 -1.70 -7.34
CA ALA A 45 -19.22 -1.88 -8.45
C ALA A 45 -17.83 -2.25 -7.90
N LYS A 46 -16.97 -2.77 -8.76
CA LYS A 46 -15.55 -2.94 -8.44
C LYS A 46 -14.73 -1.97 -9.30
N ALA A 47 -13.73 -1.35 -8.70
CA ALA A 47 -12.83 -0.47 -9.44
C ALA A 47 -12.15 -1.26 -10.57
N THR A 48 -12.02 -0.64 -11.75
CA THR A 48 -11.45 -1.20 -12.98
C THR A 48 -12.24 -2.34 -13.64
N GLU A 49 -13.31 -2.85 -13.01
CA GLU A 49 -14.25 -3.79 -13.65
C GLU A 49 -15.46 -3.03 -14.20
N THR A 50 -15.98 -3.47 -15.35
CA THR A 50 -17.17 -2.84 -15.95
C THR A 50 -18.41 -3.16 -15.13
N LEU A 51 -19.07 -2.14 -14.59
CA LEU A 51 -20.41 -2.25 -14.03
C LEU A 51 -21.43 -2.30 -15.16
N HIS A 52 -22.26 -3.31 -15.17
CA HIS A 52 -23.36 -3.50 -16.12
C HIS A 52 -24.71 -3.28 -15.44
N LEU A 53 -25.45 -2.24 -15.86
CA LEU A 53 -26.82 -1.96 -15.38
C LEU A 53 -27.81 -2.09 -16.55
N ASP A 54 -28.36 -3.29 -16.75
CA ASP A 54 -29.27 -3.67 -17.82
C ASP A 54 -30.72 -3.89 -17.35
N LYS A 55 -30.96 -3.83 -16.03
CA LYS A 55 -32.27 -4.09 -15.42
C LYS A 55 -33.16 -2.85 -15.29
N LEU A 56 -32.68 -1.68 -15.72
CA LEU A 56 -33.44 -0.45 -15.67
C LEU A 56 -34.75 -0.56 -16.46
N ARG A 57 -35.85 -0.17 -15.86
CA ARG A 57 -37.16 -0.04 -16.50
C ARG A 57 -37.65 1.39 -16.31
N VAL A 58 -38.02 2.00 -17.43
CA VAL A 58 -38.55 3.36 -17.45
C VAL A 58 -39.91 3.35 -18.12
N GLU A 59 -40.89 3.93 -17.47
CA GLU A 59 -42.25 4.11 -17.99
C GLU A 59 -42.55 5.60 -18.09
N SER A 60 -43.10 6.02 -19.23
CA SER A 60 -43.54 7.37 -19.47
C SER A 60 -44.71 7.40 -20.45
N GLU A 61 -45.70 8.22 -20.20
CA GLU A 61 -46.91 8.38 -21.02
C GLU A 61 -46.77 9.49 -22.07
N SER A 62 -45.59 10.15 -22.22
CA SER A 62 -45.41 11.27 -23.14
C SER A 62 -45.53 10.88 -24.61
N GLY A 63 -45.27 9.62 -24.96
CA GLY A 63 -45.23 9.12 -26.33
C GLY A 63 -44.00 9.60 -27.13
N GLN A 64 -43.07 10.33 -26.53
CA GLN A 64 -41.83 10.83 -27.11
C GLN A 64 -40.66 9.92 -26.76
N ASP A 65 -39.56 10.01 -27.52
CA ASP A 65 -38.34 9.29 -27.25
C ASP A 65 -37.70 9.77 -25.95
N LEU A 66 -37.22 8.84 -25.16
CA LEU A 66 -36.55 9.13 -23.88
C LEU A 66 -35.08 9.45 -24.11
N VAL A 67 -34.62 10.55 -23.53
CA VAL A 67 -33.19 10.93 -23.51
C VAL A 67 -32.64 10.64 -22.14
N TYR A 68 -31.53 9.88 -22.09
CA TYR A 68 -30.86 9.44 -20.86
C TYR A 68 -29.55 10.18 -20.65
N GLU A 69 -29.20 10.42 -19.39
CA GLU A 69 -27.91 10.97 -19.00
C GLU A 69 -27.48 10.35 -17.65
N TRP A 70 -26.45 9.54 -17.70
CA TRP A 70 -25.79 9.02 -16.51
C TRP A 70 -24.61 9.90 -16.12
N SER A 71 -24.52 10.21 -14.84
CA SER A 71 -23.40 10.93 -14.26
C SER A 71 -23.15 10.48 -12.84
N TYR A 72 -21.93 10.63 -12.35
CA TYR A 72 -21.60 10.34 -10.95
C TYR A 72 -20.77 11.48 -10.36
N GLY A 73 -20.75 11.58 -9.02
CA GLY A 73 -19.99 12.58 -8.30
C GLY A 73 -19.77 12.18 -6.85
N LYS A 74 -18.97 12.98 -6.13
CA LYS A 74 -18.73 12.76 -4.71
C LYS A 74 -19.96 13.16 -3.88
N PRO A 75 -20.27 12.42 -2.78
CA PRO A 75 -21.33 12.83 -1.87
C PRO A 75 -21.04 14.22 -1.27
N ALA A 76 -22.08 15.05 -1.15
CA ALA A 76 -22.00 16.37 -0.52
C ALA A 76 -23.24 16.61 0.33
N GLY A 77 -23.06 16.76 1.63
CA GLY A 77 -24.17 16.87 2.58
C GLY A 77 -25.02 15.60 2.64
N ASP A 78 -26.32 15.77 2.88
CA ASP A 78 -27.27 14.65 2.92
C ASP A 78 -27.55 14.10 1.52
N PHE A 79 -27.76 12.79 1.43
CA PHE A 79 -28.13 12.13 0.18
C PHE A 79 -29.49 12.69 -0.33
N PRO A 80 -29.59 13.05 -1.63
CA PRO A 80 -28.70 12.76 -2.76
C PRO A 80 -27.71 13.88 -3.13
N GLY A 81 -27.24 14.69 -2.19
CA GLY A 81 -26.27 15.76 -2.48
C GLY A 81 -25.02 15.24 -3.19
N MET A 82 -24.59 15.92 -4.24
CA MET A 82 -23.48 15.52 -5.11
C MET A 82 -22.69 16.73 -5.60
N VAL A 83 -21.35 16.61 -5.59
CA VAL A 83 -20.40 17.59 -6.16
C VAL A 83 -19.45 16.86 -7.12
N ASP A 84 -18.64 17.61 -7.86
CA ASP A 84 -17.66 17.10 -8.84
C ASP A 84 -18.30 16.12 -9.84
N THR A 85 -19.40 16.53 -10.46
CA THR A 85 -20.20 15.67 -11.35
C THR A 85 -19.46 15.36 -12.65
N THR A 86 -19.31 14.09 -12.97
CA THR A 86 -18.73 13.57 -14.21
C THR A 86 -19.81 12.88 -15.03
N PHE A 87 -20.00 13.28 -16.29
CA PHE A 87 -20.84 12.58 -17.26
C PHE A 87 -20.17 11.27 -17.70
N ILE A 88 -20.97 10.17 -17.83
CA ILE A 88 -20.42 8.84 -18.19
C ILE A 88 -21.16 8.12 -19.30
N SER A 89 -22.45 8.35 -19.51
CA SER A 89 -23.21 7.68 -20.59
C SER A 89 -24.53 8.39 -20.92
N SER A 90 -24.95 8.28 -22.18
CA SER A 90 -26.30 8.64 -22.64
C SER A 90 -27.15 7.42 -23.04
N SER A 91 -26.68 6.20 -22.75
CA SER A 91 -27.41 4.97 -23.04
C SER A 91 -28.53 4.71 -22.03
N PRO A 92 -29.62 4.03 -22.40
CA PRO A 92 -30.60 3.54 -21.42
C PRO A 92 -30.01 2.49 -20.46
N THR A 93 -28.96 1.79 -20.87
CA THR A 93 -28.16 0.88 -20.01
C THR A 93 -26.85 1.56 -19.65
N LEU A 94 -26.25 1.19 -18.52
CA LEU A 94 -24.95 1.68 -18.14
C LEU A 94 -23.92 0.57 -18.18
N ASP A 95 -22.88 0.75 -19.01
CA ASP A 95 -21.65 -0.03 -19.05
C ASP A 95 -20.49 0.93 -18.77
N TYR A 96 -19.93 0.87 -17.54
CA TYR A 96 -18.88 1.81 -17.14
C TYR A 96 -17.93 1.20 -16.11
N ALA A 97 -16.63 1.39 -16.31
CA ALA A 97 -15.58 1.02 -15.35
C ALA A 97 -15.15 2.25 -14.55
N PHE A 98 -15.25 2.16 -13.23
CA PHE A 98 -14.82 3.23 -12.33
C PHE A 98 -13.34 3.07 -12.00
N ASP A 99 -12.56 4.14 -12.15
CA ASP A 99 -11.11 4.10 -11.93
C ASP A 99 -10.74 4.05 -10.44
N LYS A 100 -11.62 4.52 -9.54
CA LYS A 100 -11.31 4.68 -8.12
C LYS A 100 -12.39 4.09 -7.23
N ALA A 101 -11.97 3.31 -6.23
CA ALA A 101 -12.85 2.89 -5.15
C ALA A 101 -13.29 4.08 -4.30
N GLY A 102 -14.48 3.96 -3.73
CA GLY A 102 -15.04 4.99 -2.89
C GLY A 102 -16.56 4.96 -2.86
N SER A 103 -17.12 5.92 -2.13
CA SER A 103 -18.56 6.17 -2.09
C SER A 103 -18.88 7.33 -3.01
N TYR A 104 -19.84 7.12 -3.88
CA TYR A 104 -20.28 8.09 -4.87
C TYR A 104 -21.80 8.19 -4.88
N VAL A 105 -22.33 9.22 -5.51
CA VAL A 105 -23.72 9.31 -5.91
C VAL A 105 -23.78 9.13 -7.42
N LEU A 106 -24.50 8.11 -7.89
CA LEU A 106 -24.80 7.90 -9.31
C LEU A 106 -26.14 8.55 -9.61
N ARG A 107 -26.20 9.42 -10.61
CA ARG A 107 -27.39 10.12 -11.04
C ARG A 107 -27.79 9.71 -12.44
N LEU A 108 -29.06 9.34 -12.60
CA LEU A 108 -29.72 9.18 -13.87
C LEU A 108 -30.70 10.34 -14.09
N ARG A 109 -30.49 11.13 -15.15
CA ARG A 109 -31.43 12.11 -15.67
C ARG A 109 -32.15 11.49 -16.86
N ILE A 110 -33.46 11.58 -16.87
CA ILE A 110 -34.32 11.16 -17.98
C ILE A 110 -35.17 12.34 -18.40
N ASP A 111 -35.23 12.59 -19.71
CA ASP A 111 -36.04 13.61 -20.32
C ASP A 111 -37.00 12.96 -21.30
N ASN A 112 -38.30 13.19 -21.16
CA ASN A 112 -39.35 12.64 -22.02
C ASN A 112 -39.96 13.68 -22.94
N GLY A 113 -39.29 14.84 -23.08
CA GLY A 113 -39.77 15.98 -23.88
C GLY A 113 -40.84 16.85 -23.22
N GLU A 114 -41.49 16.39 -22.15
CA GLU A 114 -42.47 17.10 -21.37
C GLU A 114 -41.98 17.41 -19.94
N SER A 115 -41.26 16.46 -19.38
CA SER A 115 -40.72 16.55 -18.01
C SER A 115 -39.32 15.96 -17.92
N ILE A 116 -38.61 16.31 -16.83
CA ILE A 116 -37.28 15.78 -16.53
C ILE A 116 -37.35 15.11 -15.16
N GLY A 117 -36.96 13.81 -15.13
CA GLY A 117 -36.82 13.05 -13.89
C GLY A 117 -35.35 12.89 -13.50
N PHE A 118 -35.07 12.99 -12.20
CA PHE A 118 -33.77 12.69 -11.63
C PHE A 118 -33.87 11.53 -10.64
N HIS A 119 -33.06 10.52 -10.84
CA HIS A 119 -32.99 9.34 -9.99
C HIS A 119 -31.55 9.20 -9.46
N TYR A 120 -31.42 8.95 -8.16
CA TYR A 120 -30.14 8.92 -7.46
C TYR A 120 -29.96 7.58 -6.76
N TYR A 121 -28.75 7.04 -6.90
CA TYR A 121 -28.33 5.78 -6.33
C TYR A 121 -27.09 5.99 -5.48
N ASP A 122 -26.99 5.28 -4.35
CA ASP A 122 -25.80 5.21 -3.52
C ASP A 122 -24.82 4.23 -4.19
N LEU A 123 -23.77 4.75 -4.84
CA LEU A 123 -22.81 3.94 -5.56
C LEU A 123 -21.62 3.62 -4.65
N ARG A 124 -21.35 2.34 -4.44
CA ARG A 124 -20.23 1.81 -3.67
C ARG A 124 -19.26 1.10 -4.59
N VAL A 125 -18.17 1.77 -4.95
CA VAL A 125 -17.10 1.19 -5.76
C VAL A 125 -16.07 0.56 -4.84
N GLN A 126 -15.99 -0.77 -4.87
CA GLN A 126 -15.06 -1.55 -4.07
C GLN A 126 -13.69 -1.59 -4.72
N ALA A 127 -12.63 -1.71 -3.92
CA ALA A 127 -11.28 -1.86 -4.41
C ALA A 127 -11.08 -3.23 -5.08
N GLY A 128 -10.52 -3.27 -6.30
CA GLY A 128 -10.16 -4.52 -6.97
C GLY A 128 -8.99 -5.21 -6.26
N PHE A 129 -7.97 -4.42 -5.91
CA PHE A 129 -6.75 -4.87 -5.24
C PHE A 129 -6.71 -4.39 -3.79
N ASP A 130 -7.69 -4.80 -2.95
CA ASP A 130 -7.85 -4.25 -1.60
C ASP A 130 -6.81 -4.82 -0.63
N GLU A 131 -6.82 -6.13 -0.39
CA GLU A 131 -5.92 -6.79 0.55
C GLU A 131 -5.26 -8.01 -0.10
N GLY A 132 -3.94 -8.19 0.13
CA GLY A 132 -3.22 -9.32 -0.44
C GLY A 132 -1.70 -9.17 -0.40
N PHE A 133 -1.04 -9.84 -1.31
CA PHE A 133 0.42 -9.91 -1.38
C PHE A 133 0.89 -9.37 -2.73
N LEU A 134 1.75 -8.37 -2.70
CA LEU A 134 2.43 -7.82 -3.87
C LEU A 134 3.78 -8.51 -4.04
N ILE A 135 4.10 -8.92 -5.26
CA ILE A 135 5.39 -9.51 -5.60
C ILE A 135 5.95 -8.72 -6.76
N LEU A 136 7.01 -7.97 -6.49
CA LEU A 136 7.73 -7.21 -7.48
C LEU A 136 8.76 -8.11 -8.15
N CYS A 137 8.80 -8.11 -9.47
CA CYS A 137 9.62 -9.03 -10.24
C CYS A 137 10.39 -8.33 -11.36
N ASN A 138 11.47 -8.94 -11.78
CA ASN A 138 12.11 -8.67 -13.08
C ASN A 138 12.21 -9.97 -13.88
N ASP A 139 12.10 -9.89 -15.19
CA ASP A 139 12.51 -10.99 -16.05
C ASP A 139 14.04 -11.03 -16.27
N ASP A 140 14.50 -11.98 -17.08
CA ASP A 140 15.94 -12.14 -17.37
C ASP A 140 16.53 -10.97 -18.18
N GLU A 141 15.68 -10.17 -18.84
CA GLU A 141 16.07 -8.98 -19.60
C GLU A 141 15.95 -7.68 -18.77
N GLY A 142 15.53 -7.82 -17.51
CA GLY A 142 15.34 -6.72 -16.58
C GLY A 142 14.02 -5.96 -16.75
N ALA A 143 13.07 -6.47 -17.56
CA ALA A 143 11.74 -5.89 -17.62
C ALA A 143 10.98 -6.18 -16.34
N GLY A 144 10.40 -5.12 -15.77
CA GLY A 144 9.73 -5.14 -14.49
C GLY A 144 8.27 -5.58 -14.58
N SER A 145 7.83 -6.36 -13.63
CA SER A 145 6.42 -6.75 -13.48
C SER A 145 5.98 -6.75 -12.01
N LEU A 146 4.68 -6.71 -11.79
CA LEU A 146 4.07 -6.79 -10.47
C LEU A 146 2.99 -7.87 -10.50
N ALA A 147 3.11 -8.86 -9.63
CA ALA A 147 2.06 -9.82 -9.36
C ALA A 147 1.32 -9.46 -8.07
N PHE A 148 0.05 -9.81 -8.02
CA PHE A 148 -0.80 -9.63 -6.84
C PHE A 148 -1.55 -10.91 -6.54
N VAL A 149 -1.50 -11.34 -5.29
CA VAL A 149 -2.29 -12.45 -4.77
C VAL A 149 -3.30 -11.89 -3.77
N LYS A 150 -4.57 -11.95 -4.11
CA LYS A 150 -5.64 -11.39 -3.29
C LYS A 150 -5.92 -12.28 -2.07
N LYS A 151 -6.07 -11.67 -0.93
CA LYS A 151 -6.65 -12.34 0.25
C LYS A 151 -8.17 -12.35 0.08
N ARG A 152 -8.69 -13.45 -0.46
CA ARG A 152 -10.14 -13.58 -0.70
C ARG A 152 -10.91 -13.76 0.60
N SER A 153 -12.09 -13.16 0.66
CA SER A 153 -13.09 -13.46 1.70
C SER A 153 -13.65 -14.88 1.50
N PRO A 154 -14.25 -15.50 2.53
CA PRO A 154 -14.90 -16.81 2.39
C PRO A 154 -15.98 -16.85 1.29
N GLN A 155 -16.68 -15.74 1.06
CA GLN A 155 -17.65 -15.64 -0.02
C GLN A 155 -16.99 -15.65 -1.40
N GLU A 156 -15.93 -14.84 -1.60
CA GLU A 156 -15.16 -14.81 -2.85
C GLU A 156 -14.49 -16.16 -3.15
N GLU A 157 -14.04 -16.88 -2.11
CA GLU A 157 -13.51 -18.24 -2.27
C GLU A 157 -14.60 -19.21 -2.74
N ALA A 158 -15.80 -19.15 -2.15
CA ALA A 158 -16.93 -19.98 -2.54
C ALA A 158 -17.44 -19.68 -3.95
N GLU A 159 -17.37 -18.44 -4.38
CA GLU A 159 -17.73 -17.98 -5.74
C GLU A 159 -16.65 -18.27 -6.79
N GLY A 160 -15.48 -18.74 -6.37
CA GLY A 160 -14.34 -18.98 -7.27
C GLY A 160 -13.76 -17.70 -7.87
N ALA A 161 -13.86 -16.58 -7.15
CA ALA A 161 -13.31 -15.30 -7.61
C ALA A 161 -11.80 -15.41 -7.90
N GLN A 162 -11.32 -14.63 -8.85
CA GLN A 162 -9.90 -14.58 -9.21
C GLN A 162 -9.05 -14.26 -7.96
N GLU A 163 -7.96 -15.00 -7.78
CA GLU A 163 -7.05 -14.85 -6.65
C GLU A 163 -5.69 -14.28 -7.06
N ILE A 164 -5.23 -14.60 -8.27
CA ILE A 164 -3.88 -14.26 -8.74
C ILE A 164 -3.98 -13.39 -9.98
N TRP A 165 -3.27 -12.27 -9.96
CA TRP A 165 -3.01 -11.41 -11.11
C TRP A 165 -1.51 -11.34 -11.34
N ASP A 166 -1.14 -11.34 -12.59
CA ASP A 166 0.25 -11.21 -13.02
C ASP A 166 0.40 -10.01 -13.94
N ASN A 167 1.62 -9.48 -14.02
CA ASN A 167 2.02 -8.41 -14.92
C ASN A 167 1.14 -7.13 -14.81
N LEU A 168 0.75 -6.77 -13.59
CA LEU A 168 -0.16 -5.64 -13.33
C LEU A 168 0.42 -4.27 -13.71
N LEU A 169 1.74 -4.13 -13.91
CA LEU A 169 2.33 -2.87 -14.36
C LEU A 169 1.89 -2.49 -15.78
N THR A 170 1.38 -3.43 -16.57
CA THR A 170 0.78 -3.15 -17.88
C THR A 170 -0.47 -2.26 -17.84
N ILE A 171 -1.06 -2.04 -16.66
CA ILE A 171 -2.11 -1.03 -16.43
C ILE A 171 -1.58 0.38 -16.76
N ASN A 172 -0.25 0.56 -16.73
CA ASN A 172 0.44 1.83 -16.96
C ASN A 172 1.29 1.76 -18.25
N PRO A 173 0.68 1.67 -19.44
CA PRO A 173 1.39 1.40 -20.69
C PRO A 173 2.33 2.53 -21.13
N GLU A 174 2.23 3.70 -20.52
CA GLU A 174 3.09 4.87 -20.77
C GLU A 174 4.44 4.80 -20.06
N TYR A 175 4.64 3.81 -19.17
CA TYR A 175 5.88 3.63 -18.42
C TYR A 175 6.59 2.34 -18.80
N ASP A 176 7.91 2.42 -19.02
CA ASP A 176 8.80 1.27 -19.19
C ASP A 176 9.43 0.93 -17.83
N PHE A 177 8.85 -0.03 -17.14
CA PHE A 177 9.36 -0.47 -15.85
C PHE A 177 10.53 -1.42 -16.05
N ARG A 178 11.70 -1.05 -15.50
CA ARG A 178 12.92 -1.85 -15.62
C ARG A 178 13.73 -1.87 -14.35
N SER A 179 14.45 -2.97 -14.15
CA SER A 179 15.43 -3.11 -13.05
C SER A 179 14.83 -2.74 -11.69
N LEU A 180 13.60 -3.20 -11.44
CA LEU A 180 12.88 -2.92 -10.20
C LEU A 180 13.65 -3.49 -9.01
N ARG A 181 13.63 -2.78 -7.87
CA ARG A 181 14.46 -3.12 -6.71
C ARG A 181 13.66 -3.40 -5.45
N ASP A 182 12.69 -2.54 -5.14
CA ASP A 182 11.92 -2.71 -3.90
C ASP A 182 10.51 -2.16 -4.02
N VAL A 183 9.60 -2.64 -3.16
CA VAL A 183 8.21 -2.23 -3.07
C VAL A 183 7.81 -1.98 -1.61
N TYR A 184 7.16 -0.86 -1.36
CA TYR A 184 6.70 -0.47 -0.04
C TYR A 184 5.26 0.03 -0.07
N VAL A 185 4.40 -0.57 0.75
CA VAL A 185 3.00 -0.16 0.92
C VAL A 185 2.90 0.77 2.12
N PHE A 186 2.31 1.93 1.93
CA PHE A 186 2.09 2.90 3.01
C PHE A 186 0.64 3.37 3.07
N SER A 187 0.21 3.69 4.29
CA SER A 187 -1.03 4.40 4.54
C SER A 187 -0.81 5.35 5.70
N SER A 188 -1.08 6.62 5.46
CA SER A 188 -0.96 7.66 6.48
C SER A 188 -2.33 8.31 6.64
N PRO A 189 -3.06 8.01 7.73
CA PRO A 189 -4.39 8.57 7.96
C PRO A 189 -4.39 10.10 7.88
N GLY A 190 -5.24 10.65 7.03
CA GLY A 190 -5.37 12.09 6.82
C GLY A 190 -4.31 12.72 5.88
N TYR A 191 -3.37 11.95 5.34
CA TYR A 191 -2.35 12.47 4.42
C TYR A 191 -2.35 11.75 3.06
N ALA A 192 -1.94 10.49 3.01
CA ALA A 192 -1.85 9.77 1.76
C ALA A 192 -1.74 8.26 1.98
N SER A 193 -2.21 7.48 1.01
CA SER A 193 -1.95 6.05 0.89
C SER A 193 -1.34 5.78 -0.48
N GLY A 194 -0.53 4.74 -0.61
CA GLY A 194 0.09 4.41 -1.89
C GLY A 194 1.01 3.20 -1.81
N ILE A 195 1.56 2.89 -2.96
CA ILE A 195 2.61 1.90 -3.11
C ILE A 195 3.79 2.60 -3.77
N LEU A 196 4.95 2.57 -3.12
CA LEU A 196 6.21 3.02 -3.72
C LEU A 196 6.93 1.85 -4.36
N ILE A 197 7.49 2.09 -5.54
CA ILE A 197 8.39 1.15 -6.23
C ILE A 197 9.66 1.92 -6.58
N SER A 198 10.81 1.39 -6.22
CA SER A 198 12.11 1.89 -6.64
C SER A 198 12.66 1.08 -7.81
N SER A 199 13.40 1.76 -8.68
CA SER A 199 14.05 1.16 -9.85
C SER A 199 15.54 1.55 -9.91
N GLY A 200 16.34 0.58 -10.35
CA GLY A 200 17.76 0.79 -10.67
C GLY A 200 18.01 1.08 -12.15
N ASP A 201 16.99 1.49 -12.89
CA ASP A 201 17.12 1.91 -14.29
C ASP A 201 18.04 3.11 -14.47
N ASP A 202 18.33 3.51 -15.71
CA ASP A 202 19.24 4.62 -15.98
C ASP A 202 18.74 5.96 -15.45
N GLU A 203 17.44 6.11 -15.25
CA GLU A 203 16.81 7.32 -14.71
C GLU A 203 16.69 7.29 -13.17
N GLY A 204 16.91 6.13 -12.53
CA GLY A 204 16.69 5.95 -11.09
C GLY A 204 15.25 6.21 -10.69
N SER A 205 14.31 5.64 -11.46
CA SER A 205 12.90 5.94 -11.33
C SER A 205 12.32 5.50 -9.98
N ILE A 206 11.50 6.35 -9.39
CA ILE A 206 10.67 6.05 -8.22
C ILE A 206 9.23 6.27 -8.65
N TYR A 207 8.44 5.21 -8.56
CA TYR A 207 7.02 5.25 -8.90
C TYR A 207 6.16 5.23 -7.64
N ARG A 208 5.10 6.04 -7.65
CA ARG A 208 4.02 5.94 -6.67
C ARG A 208 2.77 5.46 -7.40
N LEU A 209 2.20 4.36 -6.91
CA LEU A 209 0.96 3.82 -7.45
C LEU A 209 -0.20 4.11 -6.50
N ASP A 210 -1.37 4.32 -7.07
CA ASP A 210 -2.64 4.29 -6.33
C ASP A 210 -2.84 2.89 -5.72
N PRO A 211 -3.16 2.78 -4.43
CA PRO A 211 -3.23 1.49 -3.76
C PRO A 211 -4.45 0.65 -4.16
N VAL A 212 -5.37 1.22 -4.91
CA VAL A 212 -6.62 0.59 -5.33
C VAL A 212 -6.57 0.13 -6.78
N THR A 213 -6.11 1.02 -7.65
CA THR A 213 -6.11 0.81 -9.10
C THR A 213 -4.76 0.37 -9.64
N LEU A 214 -3.69 0.50 -8.84
CA LEU A 214 -2.29 0.27 -9.21
C LEU A 214 -1.81 1.17 -10.38
N SER A 215 -2.57 2.22 -10.71
CA SER A 215 -2.14 3.23 -11.67
C SER A 215 -1.05 4.12 -11.08
N VAL A 216 -0.07 4.51 -11.89
CA VAL A 216 0.98 5.45 -11.47
C VAL A 216 0.36 6.82 -11.25
N THR A 217 0.44 7.31 -10.02
CA THR A 217 -0.01 8.66 -9.64
C THR A 217 1.11 9.68 -9.68
N TYR A 218 2.35 9.22 -9.52
CA TYR A 218 3.53 10.06 -9.57
C TYR A 218 4.76 9.24 -9.96
N ARG A 219 5.67 9.84 -10.73
CA ARG A 219 6.98 9.31 -11.06
C ARG A 219 8.04 10.38 -10.85
N MET A 220 9.08 10.04 -10.14
CA MET A 220 10.28 10.83 -9.98
C MET A 220 11.44 10.17 -10.72
N LYS A 221 12.31 10.97 -11.32
CA LYS A 221 13.57 10.55 -11.93
C LYS A 221 14.71 10.93 -11.00
N GLY A 222 15.16 10.00 -10.18
CA GLY A 222 16.18 10.26 -9.17
C GLY A 222 17.50 10.77 -9.76
N MET A 223 17.88 10.29 -10.95
CA MET A 223 19.11 10.75 -11.64
C MET A 223 19.02 12.19 -12.13
N ASP A 224 17.86 12.60 -12.68
CA ASP A 224 17.69 13.96 -13.21
C ASP A 224 17.60 14.99 -12.09
N GLU A 225 16.92 14.64 -10.99
CA GLU A 225 16.62 15.58 -9.92
C GLU A 225 17.67 15.58 -8.81
N TYR A 226 18.28 14.43 -8.51
CA TYR A 226 19.19 14.27 -7.37
C TYR A 226 20.51 13.60 -7.71
N GLY A 227 20.70 13.13 -8.95
CA GLY A 227 21.92 12.44 -9.39
C GLY A 227 22.11 11.06 -8.74
N VAL A 228 21.00 10.38 -8.36
CA VAL A 228 21.05 9.12 -7.62
C VAL A 228 20.05 8.10 -8.17
N ARG A 229 20.45 6.82 -8.16
CA ARG A 229 19.52 5.69 -8.28
C ARG A 229 19.23 5.17 -6.89
N THR A 230 17.95 5.04 -6.57
CA THR A 230 17.54 4.49 -5.27
C THR A 230 17.28 2.99 -5.39
N GLY A 231 17.60 2.28 -4.32
CA GLY A 231 17.38 0.83 -4.20
C GLY A 231 16.33 0.52 -3.16
N GLU A 232 16.78 0.09 -2.00
CA GLU A 232 15.94 -0.34 -0.89
C GLU A 232 15.08 0.79 -0.32
N ILE A 233 13.82 0.45 0.00
CA ILE A 233 12.85 1.36 0.64
C ILE A 233 12.68 0.94 2.09
N LEU A 234 13.18 1.75 3.00
CA LEU A 234 13.03 1.55 4.42
C LEU A 234 11.81 2.34 4.92
N GLY A 235 10.70 1.66 5.05
CA GLY A 235 9.43 2.25 5.51
C GLY A 235 9.04 1.81 6.90
N GLU A 236 8.31 2.65 7.60
CA GLU A 236 7.74 2.30 8.87
C GLU A 236 6.59 1.30 8.68
N ARG A 237 6.75 0.10 9.21
CA ARG A 237 5.72 -0.95 9.15
C ARG A 237 4.81 -0.97 10.38
N THR A 238 4.98 -0.04 11.31
CA THR A 238 4.47 -0.19 12.68
C THR A 238 3.62 0.93 13.21
N SER A 239 3.52 2.06 12.51
CA SER A 239 2.70 3.20 12.95
C SER A 239 1.92 3.77 11.78
N GLY A 240 0.61 3.92 11.95
CA GLY A 240 -0.27 4.55 10.97
C GLY A 240 -0.07 6.07 10.79
N THR A 241 1.04 6.62 11.31
CA THR A 241 1.36 8.05 11.22
C THR A 241 2.65 8.31 10.45
N ALA A 242 3.17 7.34 9.70
CA ALA A 242 4.33 7.55 8.86
C ALA A 242 4.01 8.57 7.76
N HIS A 243 4.77 9.65 7.73
CA HIS A 243 4.65 10.68 6.70
C HIS A 243 5.71 10.54 5.60
N TRP A 244 6.66 9.61 5.78
CA TRP A 244 7.80 9.40 4.90
C TRP A 244 8.35 7.98 4.96
N ALA A 245 9.08 7.61 3.93
CA ALA A 245 9.98 6.45 3.90
C ALA A 245 11.41 6.95 3.64
N TYR A 246 12.39 6.07 3.84
CA TYR A 246 13.77 6.33 3.41
C TYR A 246 14.10 5.44 2.23
N LEU A 247 14.72 6.02 1.21
CA LEU A 247 15.26 5.31 0.07
C LEU A 247 16.78 5.35 0.15
N ILE A 248 17.41 4.23 -0.05
CA ILE A 248 18.86 4.13 -0.01
C ILE A 248 19.40 4.29 -1.42
N GLY A 249 20.25 5.29 -1.60
CA GLY A 249 20.89 5.57 -2.87
C GLY A 249 22.12 4.70 -3.15
N ASP A 250 22.48 4.56 -4.43
CA ASP A 250 23.72 3.93 -4.87
C ASP A 250 24.98 4.73 -4.48
N ASP A 251 24.79 5.98 -4.05
CA ASP A 251 25.79 6.86 -3.42
C ASP A 251 25.90 6.66 -1.90
N GLU A 252 25.28 5.60 -1.35
CA GLU A 252 25.31 5.23 0.06
C GLU A 252 24.65 6.25 0.99
N ARG A 253 23.76 7.09 0.47
CA ARG A 253 22.97 8.04 1.26
C ARG A 253 21.56 7.57 1.47
N ALA A 254 20.96 7.99 2.57
CA ALA A 254 19.53 7.82 2.81
C ALA A 254 18.80 9.10 2.41
N TYR A 255 17.78 8.93 1.60
CA TYR A 255 16.91 9.98 1.09
C TYR A 255 15.54 9.81 1.73
N ARG A 256 15.03 10.86 2.36
CA ARG A 256 13.69 10.84 2.93
C ARG A 256 12.68 11.19 1.85
N TYR A 257 11.80 10.26 1.52
CA TYR A 257 10.68 10.51 0.64
C TYR A 257 9.46 10.94 1.45
N GLU A 258 8.97 12.16 1.21
CA GLU A 258 7.79 12.73 1.86
C GLU A 258 6.52 12.37 1.10
N PHE A 259 5.61 11.63 1.73
CA PHE A 259 4.37 11.17 1.07
C PHE A 259 3.39 12.29 0.69
N SER A 260 3.46 13.44 1.35
CA SER A 260 2.56 14.56 1.10
C SER A 260 2.96 15.43 -0.08
N THR A 261 4.24 15.43 -0.44
CA THR A 261 4.80 16.31 -1.49
C THR A 261 5.43 15.56 -2.63
N ASP A 262 5.59 14.25 -2.50
CA ASP A 262 6.31 13.38 -3.43
C ASP A 262 7.74 13.88 -3.73
N MET A 263 8.45 14.33 -2.68
CA MET A 263 9.81 14.88 -2.77
C MET A 263 10.82 14.05 -2.00
N LEU A 264 12.04 13.95 -2.53
CA LEU A 264 13.18 13.44 -1.79
C LEU A 264 13.87 14.56 -1.03
N ILE A 265 14.19 14.32 0.23
CA ILE A 265 15.00 15.20 1.05
C ILE A 265 16.31 14.51 1.33
N VAL A 266 17.40 15.06 0.79
CA VAL A 266 18.75 14.53 0.96
C VAL A 266 19.19 14.70 2.42
N ARG A 267 19.75 13.67 3.03
CA ARG A 267 20.50 13.77 4.27
C ARG A 267 21.95 14.09 3.96
N GLU A 268 22.53 15.05 4.70
CA GLU A 268 23.85 15.60 4.40
C GLU A 268 25.02 14.62 4.59
N THR A 269 24.80 13.51 5.27
CA THR A 269 25.88 12.58 5.64
C THR A 269 25.76 11.28 4.87
N PRO A 270 26.81 10.83 4.14
CA PRO A 270 26.86 9.50 3.58
C PRO A 270 26.82 8.44 4.69
N PHE A 271 26.12 7.35 4.43
CA PHE A 271 26.18 6.18 5.27
C PHE A 271 27.34 5.28 4.83
N PRO A 272 27.86 4.40 5.72
CA PRO A 272 28.83 3.38 5.33
C PRO A 272 28.25 2.43 4.29
N ALA A 273 29.10 1.88 3.46
CA ALA A 273 28.81 1.13 2.23
C ALA A 273 28.02 -0.19 2.36
N ARG A 274 27.66 -0.62 3.54
CA ARG A 274 26.85 -1.84 3.73
C ARG A 274 25.84 -1.61 4.82
N TYR A 275 24.58 -1.74 4.44
CA TYR A 275 23.46 -1.75 5.35
C TYR A 275 22.59 -2.96 5.03
N GLY A 276 22.28 -3.71 6.06
CA GLY A 276 21.24 -4.71 5.95
C GLY A 276 19.88 -4.00 5.77
N ARG A 277 18.93 -4.66 5.12
CA ARG A 277 17.54 -4.21 4.92
C ARG A 277 16.76 -3.97 6.23
N GLN A 278 17.42 -3.56 7.31
CA GLN A 278 16.86 -3.62 8.65
C GLN A 278 17.12 -2.39 9.49
N GLY A 279 17.27 -1.29 8.83
CA GLY A 279 17.65 -0.08 9.51
C GLY A 279 16.52 0.84 9.95
N LEU A 280 15.26 0.56 9.64
CA LEU A 280 14.22 1.54 9.89
C LEU A 280 13.36 1.23 11.10
N PHE A 281 13.20 2.22 11.98
CA PHE A 281 12.40 2.06 13.18
C PHE A 281 11.68 3.33 13.57
N ALA A 282 10.43 3.18 13.97
CA ALA A 282 9.66 4.25 14.53
C ALA A 282 9.97 4.42 16.01
N SER A 283 10.30 5.62 16.40
CA SER A 283 10.24 5.99 17.81
C SER A 283 8.78 6.14 18.26
N LYS A 284 8.48 5.81 19.52
CA LYS A 284 7.16 6.03 20.14
C LYS A 284 6.69 7.49 20.19
N THR A 285 7.61 8.42 20.01
CA THR A 285 7.30 9.85 20.09
C THR A 285 6.82 10.33 18.72
N ALA A 286 5.58 10.79 18.64
CA ALA A 286 5.02 11.35 17.43
C ALA A 286 5.95 12.38 16.79
N GLY A 287 6.29 12.19 15.52
CA GLY A 287 7.15 13.09 14.76
C GLY A 287 8.65 12.81 14.81
N VAL A 288 9.12 11.85 15.61
CA VAL A 288 10.52 11.44 15.65
C VAL A 288 10.67 10.07 15.01
N ARG A 289 11.41 10.01 13.92
CA ARG A 289 11.66 8.79 13.14
C ARG A 289 13.15 8.58 13.05
N ASP A 290 13.59 7.46 13.55
CA ASP A 290 15.00 7.10 13.59
C ASP A 290 15.28 6.03 12.54
N ILE A 291 16.34 6.18 11.79
CA ILE A 291 16.90 5.17 10.93
C ILE A 291 18.25 4.75 11.49
N LEU A 292 18.46 3.46 11.60
CA LEU A 292 19.76 2.86 11.90
C LEU A 292 20.23 2.08 10.68
N MET A 293 21.49 2.22 10.39
CA MET A 293 22.16 1.50 9.32
C MET A 293 23.46 0.94 9.85
N PHE A 294 23.84 -0.23 9.43
CA PHE A 294 25.10 -0.82 9.83
C PHE A 294 26.04 -1.10 8.66
N SER A 295 27.32 -1.06 8.94
CA SER A 295 28.38 -1.59 8.13
C SER A 295 29.23 -2.53 8.97
N GLU A 296 30.20 -3.20 8.35
CA GLU A 296 31.19 -4.00 9.09
C GLU A 296 31.89 -3.17 10.19
N ALA A 297 32.14 -1.89 9.93
CA ALA A 297 32.85 -0.99 10.84
C ALA A 297 32.00 -0.37 11.95
N GLY A 298 30.67 -0.32 11.80
CA GLY A 298 29.83 0.35 12.80
C GLY A 298 28.38 0.49 12.42
N ILE A 299 27.63 1.05 13.35
CA ILE A 299 26.23 1.41 13.21
C ILE A 299 26.13 2.93 13.19
N THR A 300 25.38 3.47 12.27
CA THR A 300 25.07 4.89 12.21
C THR A 300 23.56 5.09 12.23
N GLY A 301 23.10 6.08 12.98
CA GLY A 301 21.69 6.38 13.11
C GLY A 301 21.42 7.88 13.08
N PHE A 302 20.15 8.25 12.92
CA PHE A 302 19.67 9.63 12.95
C PHE A 302 18.58 9.81 14.00
N PRO A 303 18.91 9.63 15.30
CA PRO A 303 17.96 9.94 16.36
C PRO A 303 17.71 11.44 16.40
N ASN A 304 16.44 11.84 16.41
CA ASN A 304 16.04 13.26 16.52
C ASN A 304 16.77 14.20 15.52
N SER A 305 16.98 13.75 14.29
CA SER A 305 17.70 14.52 13.26
C SER A 305 19.18 14.78 13.55
N LYS A 306 19.77 14.11 14.54
CA LYS A 306 21.21 14.15 14.83
C LYS A 306 21.86 12.85 14.37
N ILE A 307 23.12 12.91 14.00
CA ILE A 307 23.92 11.73 13.68
C ILE A 307 24.40 11.14 15.00
N ALA A 308 24.17 9.85 15.18
CA ALA A 308 24.76 9.05 16.22
C ALA A 308 25.54 7.90 15.59
N GLY A 309 26.61 7.46 16.19
CA GLY A 309 27.42 6.36 15.72
C GLY A 309 27.84 5.45 16.85
N TYR A 310 28.00 4.18 16.54
CA TYR A 310 28.59 3.17 17.42
C TYR A 310 29.55 2.33 16.60
N ALA A 311 30.86 2.46 16.85
CA ALA A 311 31.88 1.68 16.18
C ALA A 311 31.81 0.21 16.62
N ALA A 312 32.14 -0.71 15.72
CA ALA A 312 32.33 -2.09 16.09
C ALA A 312 33.39 -2.20 17.21
N PRO A 313 33.25 -3.12 18.18
CA PRO A 313 34.28 -3.34 19.18
C PRO A 313 35.62 -3.68 18.52
N ASP A 314 36.72 -3.30 19.18
CA ASP A 314 38.06 -3.54 18.66
C ASP A 314 38.27 -5.02 18.28
N GLY A 315 38.68 -5.28 17.05
CA GLY A 315 38.90 -6.61 16.50
C GLY A 315 37.62 -7.33 16.05
N TYR A 316 36.45 -6.65 16.05
CA TYR A 316 35.17 -7.18 15.60
C TYR A 316 34.65 -6.44 14.38
N GLU A 317 33.86 -7.14 13.60
CA GLU A 317 33.02 -6.59 12.54
C GLU A 317 31.53 -6.86 12.84
N PHE A 318 30.62 -5.97 12.49
CA PHE A 318 29.19 -6.26 12.53
C PHE A 318 28.79 -7.16 11.37
N ILE A 319 27.97 -8.18 11.68
CA ILE A 319 27.47 -9.14 10.70
C ILE A 319 26.06 -8.80 10.29
N ASN A 320 25.19 -8.51 11.27
CA ASN A 320 23.79 -8.19 11.00
C ASN A 320 23.13 -7.52 12.23
N MET A 321 21.90 -7.03 12.05
CA MET A 321 21.14 -6.33 13.09
C MET A 321 19.67 -6.65 12.98
N ALA A 322 18.98 -6.79 14.10
CA ALA A 322 17.54 -6.98 14.14
C ALA A 322 16.86 -6.04 15.15
N ALA A 323 15.63 -5.62 14.85
CA ALA A 323 14.82 -4.85 15.79
C ALA A 323 14.24 -5.75 16.86
N GLY A 324 14.45 -5.41 18.14
CA GLY A 324 13.79 -6.08 19.25
C GLY A 324 12.37 -5.57 19.38
N ARG A 325 11.39 -6.37 19.02
CA ARG A 325 9.99 -6.10 19.31
C ARG A 325 9.58 -6.87 20.54
N ILE A 326 8.99 -6.21 21.50
CA ILE A 326 8.60 -6.83 22.75
C ILE A 326 7.08 -6.80 22.88
N GLY A 327 6.48 -8.00 22.94
CA GLY A 327 5.18 -8.26 23.51
C GLY A 327 3.97 -7.74 22.75
N ALA A 328 2.87 -8.45 22.89
CA ALA A 328 1.58 -8.07 22.33
C ALA A 328 1.19 -6.63 22.72
N GLY A 329 0.99 -5.79 21.74
CA GLY A 329 0.34 -4.51 21.89
C GLY A 329 1.22 -3.28 22.03
N GLN A 330 2.53 -3.38 22.01
CA GLN A 330 3.41 -2.19 22.02
C GLN A 330 4.46 -2.27 20.92
N TYR A 331 4.43 -1.26 20.03
CA TYR A 331 5.49 -0.97 19.08
C TYR A 331 6.67 -0.33 19.81
N ASP A 332 7.35 -1.09 20.63
CA ASP A 332 8.56 -0.62 21.28
C ASP A 332 9.76 -1.30 20.64
N ALA A 333 10.13 -0.82 19.46
CA ALA A 333 11.48 -1.03 18.97
C ALA A 333 12.44 -0.10 19.75
N SER A 334 12.38 -0.15 21.08
CA SER A 334 13.31 0.61 21.90
C SER A 334 14.69 -0.02 21.93
N LYS A 335 14.82 -1.26 21.46
CA LYS A 335 16.07 -2.02 21.45
C LYS A 335 16.34 -2.64 20.09
N TYR A 336 17.60 -2.64 19.74
CA TYR A 336 18.17 -3.30 18.56
C TYR A 336 19.20 -4.29 19.04
N TYR A 337 19.26 -5.43 18.38
CA TYR A 337 20.20 -6.49 18.67
C TYR A 337 21.14 -6.61 17.49
N CYS A 338 22.43 -6.37 17.75
CA CYS A 338 23.47 -6.36 16.75
C CYS A 338 24.37 -7.57 16.99
N ILE A 339 24.79 -8.22 15.91
CA ILE A 339 25.69 -9.36 15.93
C ILE A 339 27.04 -8.86 15.44
N ALA A 340 28.06 -8.96 16.30
CA ALA A 340 29.44 -8.69 15.94
C ALA A 340 30.28 -9.96 16.09
N ARG A 341 31.23 -10.17 15.17
CA ARG A 341 32.12 -11.32 15.12
C ARG A 341 33.55 -10.89 14.98
N THR A 342 34.49 -11.58 15.62
CA THR A 342 35.92 -11.27 15.49
C THR A 342 36.37 -11.39 14.02
N ILE A 343 37.19 -10.44 13.59
CA ILE A 343 37.79 -10.44 12.25
C ILE A 343 38.78 -11.59 12.11
N GLU A 344 39.57 -11.83 13.16
CA GLU A 344 40.60 -12.87 13.24
C GLU A 344 40.32 -13.83 14.39
N GLY A 345 41.00 -14.97 14.38
CA GLY A 345 40.87 -16.00 15.43
C GLY A 345 40.17 -17.28 14.92
N ALA A 346 40.40 -18.37 15.63
CA ALA A 346 39.75 -19.66 15.39
C ALA A 346 39.65 -20.43 16.74
N PRO A 347 38.42 -20.65 17.26
CA PRO A 347 37.13 -20.25 16.69
C PRO A 347 36.95 -18.72 16.70
N LYS A 348 36.03 -18.22 15.86
CA LYS A 348 35.59 -16.84 15.91
C LYS A 348 34.80 -16.60 17.21
N THR A 349 34.93 -15.43 17.80
CA THR A 349 34.10 -15.01 18.93
C THR A 349 32.97 -14.10 18.45
N VAL A 350 31.76 -14.40 18.86
CA VAL A 350 30.54 -13.64 18.52
C VAL A 350 30.07 -12.87 19.75
N LYS A 351 29.70 -11.60 19.54
CA LYS A 351 29.07 -10.74 20.54
C LYS A 351 27.66 -10.39 20.07
N ILE A 352 26.70 -10.53 20.97
CA ILE A 352 25.36 -9.98 20.81
C ILE A 352 25.28 -8.71 21.64
N ILE A 353 25.01 -7.60 20.97
CA ILE A 353 25.01 -6.27 21.56
C ILE A 353 23.61 -5.69 21.43
N SER A 354 23.01 -5.29 22.55
CA SER A 354 21.74 -4.55 22.56
C SER A 354 22.02 -3.06 22.59
N THR A 355 21.32 -2.30 21.79
CA THR A 355 21.39 -0.83 21.79
C THR A 355 20.01 -0.20 21.60
N SER A 356 19.91 1.10 21.84
CA SER A 356 18.73 1.91 21.49
C SER A 356 18.93 2.62 20.14
N SER A 357 17.89 3.25 19.62
CA SER A 357 17.98 4.08 18.40
C SER A 357 18.95 5.26 18.54
N SER A 358 19.16 5.75 19.76
CA SER A 358 20.12 6.83 20.04
C SER A 358 21.56 6.35 20.06
N LEU A 359 21.83 5.06 20.04
CA LEU A 359 23.17 4.44 20.17
C LEU A 359 23.96 4.89 21.39
N SER A 360 23.26 5.42 22.42
CA SER A 360 23.91 6.09 23.56
C SER A 360 24.43 5.13 24.63
N SER A 361 23.94 3.91 24.65
CA SER A 361 24.28 2.94 25.72
C SER A 361 24.23 1.51 25.17
N PRO A 362 25.12 1.15 24.23
CA PRO A 362 25.21 -0.24 23.78
C PRO A 362 25.65 -1.14 24.93
N THR A 363 25.01 -2.28 25.07
CA THR A 363 25.24 -3.24 26.13
C THR A 363 25.50 -4.61 25.51
N GLU A 364 26.67 -5.19 25.80
CA GLU A 364 26.94 -6.59 25.46
C GLU A 364 26.05 -7.49 26.34
N ILE A 365 25.22 -8.31 25.69
CA ILE A 365 24.30 -9.22 26.40
C ILE A 365 24.78 -10.68 26.36
N LYS A 366 25.61 -11.01 25.38
CA LYS A 366 26.19 -12.34 25.23
C LYS A 366 27.51 -12.27 24.47
N THR A 367 28.48 -13.09 24.90
CA THR A 367 29.69 -13.42 24.13
C THR A 367 29.88 -14.91 24.14
N TYR A 368 30.18 -15.50 22.99
CA TYR A 368 30.40 -16.94 22.83
C TYR A 368 31.38 -17.26 21.69
N ASP A 369 32.01 -18.43 21.72
CA ASP A 369 32.84 -18.91 20.63
C ASP A 369 31.96 -19.49 19.52
N GLU A 370 32.23 -19.13 18.26
CA GLU A 370 31.62 -19.71 17.07
C GLU A 370 32.31 -21.05 16.76
N VAL A 371 31.92 -22.11 17.49
CA VAL A 371 32.49 -23.46 17.30
C VAL A 371 32.07 -24.08 15.97
N GLN A 372 30.83 -23.81 15.55
CA GLN A 372 30.28 -24.13 14.23
C GLN A 372 29.93 -22.84 13.51
N PRO A 373 30.07 -22.78 12.17
CA PRO A 373 29.71 -21.59 11.38
C PRO A 373 28.29 -21.13 11.66
N MET A 374 28.14 -19.85 11.94
CA MET A 374 26.83 -19.19 12.12
C MET A 374 26.06 -19.20 10.81
N LEU A 375 24.79 -19.58 10.85
CA LEU A 375 23.88 -19.59 9.70
C LEU A 375 23.31 -18.19 9.42
N MET A 376 24.17 -17.18 9.45
CA MET A 376 23.80 -15.79 9.18
C MET A 376 25.03 -15.02 8.66
N ASN A 377 24.79 -14.12 7.72
CA ASN A 377 25.81 -13.23 7.18
C ASN A 377 25.20 -11.83 6.91
N ALA A 378 26.00 -10.91 6.38
CA ALA A 378 25.58 -9.52 6.13
C ALA A 378 24.46 -9.39 5.07
N ASN A 379 24.27 -10.41 4.22
CA ASN A 379 23.22 -10.41 3.18
C ASN A 379 21.96 -11.16 3.62
N THR A 380 21.98 -11.79 4.77
CA THR A 380 20.84 -12.50 5.35
C THR A 380 19.70 -11.51 5.61
N ARG A 381 18.52 -11.79 5.08
CA ARG A 381 17.32 -11.01 5.32
C ARG A 381 16.71 -11.42 6.65
N ILE A 382 16.35 -10.43 7.45
CA ILE A 382 15.76 -10.68 8.76
C ILE A 382 14.43 -9.93 8.84
N VAL A 383 13.43 -10.59 9.37
CA VAL A 383 12.15 -9.98 9.74
C VAL A 383 11.84 -10.27 11.19
N THR A 384 11.23 -9.31 11.85
CA THR A 384 10.78 -9.44 13.24
C THR A 384 9.29 -9.26 13.32
N THR A 385 8.65 -9.94 14.25
CA THR A 385 7.21 -9.92 14.46
C THR A 385 6.86 -9.41 15.86
N LYS A 386 5.65 -8.89 16.03
CA LYS A 386 5.08 -8.54 17.34
C LYS A 386 4.65 -9.77 18.13
N LEU A 387 4.54 -10.90 17.49
CA LEU A 387 4.02 -12.12 18.09
C LEU A 387 4.93 -12.63 19.19
N ASN A 388 6.24 -12.48 19.01
CA ASN A 388 7.26 -12.96 19.94
C ASN A 388 8.56 -12.16 19.80
N GLY A 389 9.55 -12.45 20.61
CA GLY A 389 10.89 -11.81 20.58
C GLY A 389 11.87 -12.45 19.61
N ASN A 390 11.41 -13.16 18.58
CA ASN A 390 12.26 -13.82 17.61
C ASN A 390 12.48 -12.93 16.37
N ALA A 391 13.66 -13.06 15.79
CA ALA A 391 13.95 -12.66 14.43
C ALA A 391 13.91 -13.90 13.53
N TYR A 392 13.16 -13.82 12.45
CA TYR A 392 13.12 -14.88 11.42
C TYR A 392 13.98 -14.45 10.25
N TYR A 393 14.76 -15.37 9.71
CA TYR A 393 15.71 -15.05 8.66
C TYR A 393 15.95 -16.21 7.70
N ASP A 394 16.41 -15.87 6.49
CA ASP A 394 16.74 -16.83 5.45
C ASP A 394 18.21 -17.28 5.53
N TYR A 395 18.42 -18.55 5.27
CA TYR A 395 19.73 -19.10 4.94
C TYR A 395 19.57 -20.27 3.95
N ASP A 396 20.14 -20.14 2.77
CA ASP A 396 19.88 -21.02 1.63
C ASP A 396 18.37 -21.06 1.29
N ASN A 397 17.77 -22.26 1.18
CA ASN A 397 16.33 -22.46 0.98
C ASN A 397 15.57 -22.71 2.29
N LYS A 398 16.05 -22.19 3.40
CA LYS A 398 15.53 -22.45 4.74
C LYS A 398 15.28 -21.18 5.51
N ILE A 399 14.34 -21.27 6.45
CA ILE A 399 14.10 -20.22 7.44
C ILE A 399 14.50 -20.74 8.82
N TYR A 400 15.18 -19.90 9.54
CA TYR A 400 15.56 -20.08 10.93
C TYR A 400 15.00 -18.96 11.78
N HIS A 401 14.89 -19.17 13.07
CA HIS A 401 14.64 -18.08 14.01
C HIS A 401 15.82 -17.89 14.97
N TRP A 402 16.02 -16.65 15.36
CA TRP A 402 16.94 -16.24 16.38
C TRP A 402 16.16 -15.65 17.56
N ALA A 403 16.22 -16.31 18.73
CA ALA A 403 15.55 -15.88 19.96
C ALA A 403 16.33 -14.73 20.62
N MET A 404 16.28 -13.52 20.03
CA MET A 404 17.07 -12.36 20.44
C MET A 404 16.84 -11.93 21.89
N THR A 405 15.60 -12.07 22.38
CA THR A 405 15.19 -11.67 23.73
C THR A 405 15.21 -12.84 24.72
N GLY A 406 15.67 -14.00 24.28
CA GLY A 406 15.76 -15.19 25.12
C GLY A 406 16.85 -15.09 26.19
N VAL A 407 16.86 -16.08 27.10
CA VAL A 407 17.89 -16.20 28.16
C VAL A 407 19.28 -16.45 27.57
N ASP A 408 19.31 -17.11 26.39
CA ASP A 408 20.54 -17.43 25.66
C ASP A 408 20.40 -17.05 24.16
N PRO A 409 20.66 -15.79 23.80
CA PRO A 409 20.44 -15.27 22.46
C PRO A 409 21.54 -15.66 21.47
N VAL A 410 21.86 -16.95 21.39
CA VAL A 410 22.82 -17.50 20.42
C VAL A 410 22.19 -17.59 19.04
N VAL A 411 22.91 -17.12 18.01
CA VAL A 411 22.47 -17.27 16.62
C VAL A 411 22.61 -18.73 16.21
N PRO A 412 21.60 -19.32 15.54
CA PRO A 412 21.70 -20.67 14.99
C PRO A 412 22.97 -20.89 14.15
N ALA A 413 23.62 -22.04 14.36
CA ALA A 413 24.84 -22.43 13.69
C ALA A 413 24.64 -23.70 12.85
N GLU A 414 25.64 -24.09 12.07
CA GLU A 414 25.62 -25.31 11.27
C GLU A 414 25.17 -26.51 12.10
N GLY A 415 24.23 -27.31 11.55
CA GLY A 415 23.58 -28.41 12.26
C GLY A 415 22.29 -28.01 13.01
N ALA A 416 21.98 -26.72 13.14
CA ALA A 416 20.69 -26.29 13.69
C ALA A 416 19.54 -26.76 12.82
N LYS A 417 18.44 -27.17 13.46
CA LYS A 417 17.21 -27.55 12.75
C LYS A 417 16.51 -26.28 12.23
N PRO A 418 16.20 -26.19 10.93
CA PRO A 418 15.40 -25.09 10.40
C PRO A 418 13.95 -25.19 10.88
N ASP A 419 13.29 -24.04 10.98
CA ASP A 419 11.85 -23.96 11.22
C ASP A 419 11.06 -24.32 9.96
N ILE A 420 11.54 -23.85 8.80
CA ILE A 420 10.94 -24.11 7.50
C ILE A 420 12.03 -24.53 6.53
N THR A 421 11.74 -25.55 5.73
CA THR A 421 12.55 -25.94 4.58
C THR A 421 11.66 -25.87 3.34
N LEU A 422 12.06 -25.07 2.36
CA LEU A 422 11.36 -24.95 1.08
C LEU A 422 11.70 -26.14 0.16
N PRO A 423 10.89 -26.37 -0.88
CA PRO A 423 11.18 -27.38 -1.89
C PRO A 423 12.57 -27.21 -2.53
N ASP A 424 13.17 -28.30 -2.97
CA ASP A 424 14.45 -28.28 -3.65
C ASP A 424 14.41 -27.42 -4.92
N GLY A 425 15.47 -26.64 -5.13
CA GLY A 425 15.60 -25.73 -6.26
C GLY A 425 15.01 -24.34 -6.02
N GLU A 426 14.17 -24.14 -4.98
CA GLU A 426 13.68 -22.82 -4.61
C GLU A 426 14.78 -22.02 -3.91
N GLN A 427 15.03 -20.81 -4.41
CA GLN A 427 15.93 -19.81 -3.83
C GLN A 427 15.09 -18.71 -3.19
N ILE A 428 15.32 -18.39 -1.92
CA ILE A 428 14.62 -17.29 -1.26
C ILE A 428 15.12 -15.96 -1.81
N MET A 429 14.21 -15.17 -2.35
CA MET A 429 14.50 -13.88 -2.94
C MET A 429 14.20 -12.74 -1.99
N ASP A 430 13.10 -12.85 -1.24
CA ASP A 430 12.71 -11.88 -0.22
C ASP A 430 11.75 -12.51 0.78
N ILE A 431 11.70 -11.91 1.99
CA ILE A 431 10.79 -12.30 3.07
C ILE A 431 10.17 -11.06 3.72
N CYS A 432 8.90 -11.14 4.06
CA CYS A 432 8.25 -10.12 4.89
C CYS A 432 7.16 -10.76 5.78
N THR A 433 6.58 -9.98 6.69
CA THR A 433 5.41 -10.41 7.46
C THR A 433 4.15 -9.69 6.98
N ASN A 434 2.97 -10.19 7.39
CA ASN A 434 1.68 -9.53 7.15
C ASN A 434 1.40 -8.38 8.14
N ALA A 435 2.44 -7.72 8.63
CA ALA A 435 2.32 -6.60 9.55
C ALA A 435 1.56 -5.43 8.90
N VAL A 436 0.55 -4.94 9.60
CA VAL A 436 -0.20 -3.74 9.22
C VAL A 436 0.27 -2.56 10.05
N PRO A 437 0.59 -1.41 9.45
CA PRO A 437 0.80 -0.18 10.20
C PRO A 437 -0.47 0.18 10.97
N SER A 438 -0.39 0.25 12.30
CA SER A 438 -1.55 0.58 13.13
C SER A 438 -1.15 1.44 14.31
N THR A 439 -1.95 2.46 14.62
CA THR A 439 -1.85 3.23 15.85
C THR A 439 -2.47 2.49 17.05
N SER A 440 -3.25 1.44 16.78
CA SER A 440 -3.91 0.62 17.80
C SER A 440 -3.18 -0.70 17.96
N SER A 441 -3.02 -1.12 19.21
CA SER A 441 -2.45 -2.42 19.57
C SER A 441 -3.43 -3.59 19.39
N ALA A 442 -4.70 -3.32 19.14
CA ALA A 442 -5.74 -4.34 19.01
C ALA A 442 -5.92 -4.77 17.55
N GLY A 443 -5.87 -6.07 17.30
CA GLY A 443 -6.28 -6.68 16.03
C GLY A 443 -5.28 -6.57 14.88
N VAL A 444 -3.99 -6.37 15.16
CA VAL A 444 -2.97 -6.34 14.12
C VAL A 444 -2.41 -7.74 13.92
N ASP A 445 -2.73 -8.33 12.79
CA ASP A 445 -2.11 -9.56 12.35
C ASP A 445 -0.64 -9.27 12.00
N ASP A 446 0.26 -10.04 12.57
CA ASP A 446 1.69 -10.08 12.27
C ASP A 446 2.15 -11.50 12.56
N ASP A 447 1.39 -12.45 12.03
CA ASP A 447 1.48 -13.86 12.36
C ASP A 447 1.74 -14.76 11.15
N GLN A 448 1.93 -14.16 9.97
CA GLN A 448 2.30 -14.86 8.75
C GLN A 448 3.66 -14.39 8.24
N LEU A 449 4.44 -15.36 7.77
CA LEU A 449 5.68 -15.13 7.02
C LEU A 449 5.41 -15.36 5.55
N LEU A 450 5.69 -14.35 4.74
CA LEU A 450 5.62 -14.37 3.29
C LEU A 450 7.03 -14.61 2.75
N ILE A 451 7.21 -15.61 1.91
CA ILE A 451 8.49 -16.00 1.33
C ILE A 451 8.35 -16.00 -0.18
N ALA A 452 8.95 -15.02 -0.84
CA ALA A 452 9.05 -14.98 -2.29
C ALA A 452 10.27 -15.76 -2.75
N THR A 453 10.10 -16.67 -3.71
CA THR A 453 11.16 -17.56 -4.18
C THR A 453 11.31 -17.55 -5.68
N TYR A 454 12.49 -17.96 -6.13
CA TYR A 454 12.86 -18.12 -7.53
C TYR A 454 13.43 -19.53 -7.74
N ASN A 455 12.89 -20.23 -8.74
CA ASN A 455 13.42 -21.53 -9.16
C ASN A 455 13.96 -21.44 -10.60
N PRO A 456 15.28 -21.29 -10.77
CA PRO A 456 15.91 -21.14 -12.09
C PRO A 456 15.77 -22.37 -12.99
N THR A 457 15.38 -23.51 -12.42
CA THR A 457 15.20 -24.77 -13.17
C THR A 457 13.73 -25.07 -13.48
N ALA A 458 12.82 -24.17 -13.13
CA ALA A 458 11.40 -24.36 -13.40
C ALA A 458 11.14 -24.49 -14.90
N THR A 459 10.39 -25.53 -15.28
CA THR A 459 9.98 -25.78 -16.67
C THR A 459 8.47 -25.89 -16.75
N GLY A 460 7.88 -25.32 -17.83
CA GLY A 460 6.43 -25.35 -18.05
C GLY A 460 5.61 -24.44 -17.13
N ARG A 461 6.26 -23.62 -16.32
CA ARG A 461 5.66 -22.61 -15.43
C ARG A 461 6.62 -21.44 -15.27
N LYS A 462 6.12 -20.31 -14.75
CA LYS A 462 6.97 -19.18 -14.35
C LYS A 462 7.90 -19.58 -13.19
N PRO A 463 9.08 -18.95 -13.08
CA PRO A 463 10.07 -19.36 -12.07
C PRO A 463 9.77 -18.85 -10.66
N GLY A 464 8.96 -17.80 -10.52
CA GLY A 464 8.67 -17.14 -9.25
C GLY A 464 7.48 -17.74 -8.52
N SER A 465 7.57 -17.87 -7.20
CA SER A 465 6.55 -18.43 -6.33
C SER A 465 6.42 -17.65 -5.03
N LEU A 466 5.29 -17.80 -4.34
CA LEU A 466 5.04 -17.26 -3.01
C LEU A 466 4.61 -18.38 -2.07
N TYR A 467 5.25 -18.47 -0.94
CA TYR A 467 4.88 -19.37 0.17
C TYR A 467 4.45 -18.55 1.38
N VAL A 468 3.35 -18.95 2.01
CA VAL A 468 2.79 -18.30 3.21
C VAL A 468 2.81 -19.31 4.34
N TYR A 469 3.49 -18.96 5.43
CA TYR A 469 3.59 -19.78 6.63
C TYR A 469 3.02 -19.08 7.86
N SER A 470 2.42 -19.83 8.77
CA SER A 470 2.00 -19.32 10.07
C SER A 470 3.21 -19.22 11.00
N LEU A 471 3.46 -18.05 11.57
CA LEU A 471 4.49 -17.84 12.59
C LEU A 471 4.11 -18.41 13.97
N LYS A 472 2.85 -18.84 14.15
CA LYS A 472 2.39 -19.51 15.38
C LYS A 472 2.70 -21.00 15.38
N THR A 473 2.53 -21.66 14.23
CA THR A 473 2.66 -23.11 14.10
C THR A 473 3.84 -23.56 13.24
N MET A 474 4.46 -22.65 12.49
CA MET A 474 5.46 -22.92 11.44
C MET A 474 4.94 -23.83 10.34
N GLU A 475 3.63 -23.93 10.20
CA GLU A 475 2.99 -24.71 9.14
C GLU A 475 2.69 -23.85 7.91
N LYS A 476 2.78 -24.48 6.75
CA LYS A 476 2.41 -23.82 5.49
C LYS A 476 0.90 -23.56 5.46
N VAL A 477 0.52 -22.30 5.29
CA VAL A 477 -0.88 -21.86 5.18
C VAL A 477 -1.34 -21.95 3.72
N LYS A 478 -0.53 -21.40 2.81
CA LYS A 478 -0.79 -21.40 1.36
C LYS A 478 0.52 -21.46 0.57
N GLU A 479 0.42 -21.89 -0.67
CA GLU A 479 1.50 -21.80 -1.65
C GLU A 479 0.95 -21.40 -3.01
N TYR A 480 1.68 -20.55 -3.70
CA TYR A 480 1.36 -20.06 -5.03
C TYR A 480 2.58 -20.28 -5.91
N VAL A 481 2.59 -21.41 -6.61
CA VAL A 481 3.77 -21.87 -7.33
C VAL A 481 3.71 -21.44 -8.79
N GLY A 482 4.78 -20.81 -9.28
CA GLY A 482 4.88 -20.45 -10.71
C GLY A 482 3.97 -19.31 -11.14
N ILE A 483 3.79 -18.31 -10.29
CA ILE A 483 2.82 -17.23 -10.50
C ILE A 483 3.43 -15.95 -11.09
N CYS A 484 4.75 -15.80 -11.07
CA CYS A 484 5.41 -14.57 -11.51
C CYS A 484 6.82 -14.86 -12.08
N GLU A 485 7.45 -13.82 -12.64
CA GLU A 485 8.85 -13.84 -13.05
C GLU A 485 9.79 -13.89 -11.81
N LYS A 486 11.05 -13.56 -11.94
CA LYS A 486 12.00 -13.58 -10.83
C LYS A 486 11.67 -12.50 -9.80
N PRO A 487 11.22 -12.86 -8.58
CA PRO A 487 10.93 -11.89 -7.53
C PRO A 487 12.17 -11.11 -7.10
N VAL A 488 11.98 -9.85 -6.77
CA VAL A 488 13.00 -8.99 -6.15
C VAL A 488 12.56 -8.46 -4.79
N ALA A 489 11.24 -8.29 -4.59
CA ALA A 489 10.69 -7.89 -3.31
C ALA A 489 9.27 -8.43 -3.13
N VAL A 490 8.86 -8.63 -1.87
CA VAL A 490 7.50 -9.00 -1.48
C VAL A 490 6.98 -8.06 -0.41
N ALA A 491 5.71 -7.64 -0.52
CA ALA A 491 5.07 -6.82 0.48
C ALA A 491 3.63 -7.27 0.75
N TYR A 492 3.21 -7.16 2.00
CA TYR A 492 1.80 -7.29 2.34
C TYR A 492 1.09 -5.97 2.03
N LYS A 493 0.09 -6.06 1.17
CA LYS A 493 -0.81 -4.96 0.88
C LYS A 493 -2.03 -5.06 1.78
N PHE A 494 -2.09 -4.20 2.76
CA PHE A 494 -3.24 -4.07 3.65
C PHE A 494 -4.32 -3.19 3.02
N PRO A 495 -5.60 -3.29 3.46
CA PRO A 495 -6.68 -2.46 2.96
C PRO A 495 -6.35 -0.98 3.07
N ALA A 496 -6.67 -0.21 2.02
CA ALA A 496 -6.57 1.23 2.12
C ALA A 496 -7.54 1.71 3.22
N SER A 497 -7.03 2.41 4.23
CA SER A 497 -7.89 3.02 5.24
C SER A 497 -8.71 4.13 4.58
N ASN A 498 -10.04 3.99 4.64
CA ASN A 498 -11.02 5.00 4.21
C ASN A 498 -10.94 6.26 5.06
#